data_a478696b2d1b6711fb3f9172400d1a2e
#
_entry.id   a478696b2d1b6711fb3f9172400d1a2e
#
_cell.length_a   1.000
_cell.length_b   1.000
_cell.length_c   1.000
_cell.angle_alpha   90.00
_cell.angle_beta   90.00
_cell.angle_gamma   90.00
#
_symmetry.space_group_name_H-M   'P 1'
#
loop_
_entity.id
_entity.type
_entity.pdbx_description
1 polymer ?
#
loop_
_entity_poly.entity_id
_entity_poly.type
_entity_poly.pdbx_seq_one_letter_code
_entity_poly.pdbx_strand_id
1 'polypeptide(L)'
;MLPMRRRNVLGGVLGAAGSLAAFGTPSAAFAADAADAGDAPRGGRDRPRPVAPVNQEVAAAHSLAYKSLPQDAVGVDTEALMTVHTPEDIARLRTALVAEVWKSADGRLPDALPEVERRVTAPELPEFTGVRRIDRLTVRLPYGLSSVVFLLLPRRTAHGRFALYHNGHGELPDTMRRTAQALLDAGYGVLLFAMPLYHWNPKELRDPADPGTPVVVESHNDLGPWESGDFSTLRFFLEPLAVAVNHVRRVYEPPSLQMIGFSGGGWATTVYPALDPRITRSYPTAGSLPFFLRSAPPSPRPTTGDWEQRRDRHPIFYGICDFPDLYALASIGEHRRQMQILNRFDSCCFNGVGHRAYEPVVRQRVQVIGGGHWELLEDATHGDHTISPFALSVILWDLDVNCAREP
;
A
#
# COMPACT_ATOMS: atom_id res chain seq x y z
N MET A 1 66.07 -21.03 -16.41
CA MET A 1 67.26 -20.15 -16.14
C MET A 1 66.72 -18.82 -15.62
N LEU A 2 67.00 -18.59 -14.34
CA LEU A 2 66.94 -17.30 -13.63
C LEU A 2 68.02 -16.32 -14.15
N PRO A 3 68.03 -15.01 -13.81
CA PRO A 3 67.70 -14.45 -12.49
C PRO A 3 67.03 -13.07 -12.42
N MET A 4 66.53 -12.83 -11.23
CA MET A 4 66.28 -11.58 -10.49
C MET A 4 67.16 -10.34 -10.80
N ARG A 5 66.53 -9.15 -10.62
CA ARG A 5 67.15 -8.07 -9.80
C ARG A 5 66.09 -7.11 -9.23
N ARG A 6 66.13 -6.98 -7.90
CA ARG A 6 65.54 -5.91 -7.09
C ARG A 6 66.30 -4.57 -7.28
N ARG A 7 65.56 -3.46 -7.12
CA ARG A 7 66.12 -2.23 -6.51
C ARG A 7 65.03 -1.42 -5.84
N ASN A 8 65.19 -1.24 -4.54
CA ASN A 8 64.54 -0.24 -3.71
C ASN A 8 65.09 1.14 -4.00
N VAL A 9 64.28 2.21 -3.92
CA VAL A 9 64.69 3.54 -3.44
C VAL A 9 63.56 4.19 -2.68
N LEU A 10 63.91 4.70 -1.51
CA LEU A 10 63.13 5.47 -0.55
C LEU A 10 62.78 6.89 -1.03
N GLY A 11 61.74 7.48 -0.46
CA GLY A 11 61.74 8.84 0.03
C GLY A 11 60.77 9.82 -0.59
N GLY A 12 59.86 10.36 0.23
CA GLY A 12 59.16 11.59 -0.08
C GLY A 12 57.80 11.74 0.60
N VAL A 13 57.84 12.14 1.87
CA VAL A 13 56.66 12.65 2.60
C VAL A 13 56.36 14.05 2.12
N LEU A 14 55.18 14.33 1.61
CA LEU A 14 54.61 15.67 1.52
C LEU A 14 53.11 15.55 1.76
N GLY A 15 52.67 16.17 2.87
CA GLY A 15 51.29 16.25 3.29
C GLY A 15 50.45 17.12 2.33
N ALA A 16 49.28 16.64 2.01
CA ALA A 16 48.22 17.45 1.44
C ALA A 16 47.03 17.40 2.42
N ALA A 17 46.75 18.54 3.01
CA ALA A 17 45.56 18.78 3.82
C ALA A 17 44.30 18.64 2.92
N GLY A 18 43.60 17.54 3.04
CA GLY A 18 42.30 17.36 2.43
C GLY A 18 41.22 18.06 3.27
N SER A 19 40.60 19.06 2.70
CA SER A 19 39.44 19.73 3.25
C SER A 19 38.29 18.72 3.46
N LEU A 20 37.92 18.47 4.69
CA LEU A 20 36.66 17.83 5.04
C LEU A 20 35.53 18.78 4.64
N ALA A 21 34.88 18.48 3.54
CA ALA A 21 33.56 19.06 3.25
C ALA A 21 32.59 18.48 4.27
N ALA A 22 32.17 19.32 5.20
CA ALA A 22 31.10 19.01 6.14
C ALA A 22 29.81 18.82 5.37
N PHE A 23 29.31 17.59 5.31
CA PHE A 23 27.95 17.31 4.90
C PHE A 23 27.01 17.92 5.93
N GLY A 24 26.42 19.06 5.59
CA GLY A 24 25.43 19.74 6.40
C GLY A 24 24.21 18.82 6.61
N THR A 25 23.89 18.58 7.86
CA THR A 25 22.68 17.85 8.28
C THR A 25 21.43 18.58 7.77
N PRO A 26 20.48 17.91 7.09
CA PRO A 26 19.22 18.54 6.62
C PRO A 26 18.23 18.86 7.75
N SER A 27 18.59 18.61 9.00
CA SER A 27 17.73 18.65 10.18
C SER A 27 17.24 20.05 10.59
N ALA A 28 17.92 21.12 10.14
CA ALA A 28 17.61 22.47 10.66
C ALA A 28 16.36 23.14 10.08
N ALA A 29 15.86 22.70 8.92
CA ALA A 29 14.71 23.34 8.26
C ALA A 29 13.34 22.93 8.84
N PHE A 30 13.27 21.78 9.51
CA PHE A 30 12.01 21.28 10.11
C PHE A 30 11.83 21.74 11.56
N ALA A 31 12.94 22.03 12.27
CA ALA A 31 12.89 22.45 13.66
C ALA A 31 12.44 23.93 13.85
N ALA A 32 12.61 24.77 12.83
CA ALA A 32 12.22 26.18 12.91
C ALA A 32 10.70 26.44 12.78
N ASP A 33 9.95 25.53 12.11
CA ASP A 33 8.49 25.65 11.94
C ASP A 33 7.69 24.99 13.10
N ALA A 34 8.36 24.30 14.01
CA ALA A 34 7.71 23.59 15.13
C ALA A 34 7.36 24.52 16.33
N ALA A 35 7.85 25.76 16.34
CA ALA A 35 7.71 26.67 17.49
C ALA A 35 6.33 27.35 17.60
N ASP A 36 5.43 27.21 16.62
CA ASP A 36 4.10 27.82 16.62
C ASP A 36 2.94 26.82 16.60
N ALA A 37 3.19 25.59 17.03
CA ALA A 37 2.15 24.59 17.21
C ALA A 37 1.48 24.79 18.58
N GLY A 38 0.49 25.66 18.62
CA GLY A 38 -0.43 25.74 19.76
C GLY A 38 -1.01 24.36 20.05
N ASP A 39 -1.01 24.02 21.35
CA ASP A 39 -1.44 22.77 21.96
C ASP A 39 -2.81 22.32 21.38
N ALA A 40 -2.81 21.38 20.43
CA ALA A 40 -4.05 20.79 19.94
C ALA A 40 -4.63 19.92 21.07
N PRO A 41 -5.93 19.99 21.36
CA PRO A 41 -6.52 19.32 22.51
C PRO A 41 -6.25 17.81 22.43
N ARG A 42 -5.62 17.26 23.47
CA ARG A 42 -5.38 15.82 23.71
C ARG A 42 -6.72 15.12 24.05
N GLY A 43 -7.69 15.19 23.13
CA GLY A 43 -9.07 14.79 23.38
C GLY A 43 -9.55 13.50 22.71
N GLY A 44 -8.63 12.63 22.21
CA GLY A 44 -9.04 11.45 21.41
C GLY A 44 -9.29 10.15 22.18
N ARG A 45 -8.91 10.05 23.45
CA ARG A 45 -8.81 8.74 24.15
C ARG A 45 -10.15 8.06 24.48
N ASP A 46 -11.24 8.82 24.55
CA ASP A 46 -12.56 8.34 24.99
C ASP A 46 -13.66 8.44 23.92
N ARG A 47 -13.31 8.66 22.66
CA ARG A 47 -14.32 8.65 21.60
C ARG A 47 -14.74 7.22 21.29
N PRO A 48 -16.06 6.90 21.41
CA PRO A 48 -16.55 5.57 21.04
C PRO A 48 -16.29 5.34 19.54
N ARG A 49 -15.99 4.07 19.20
CA ARG A 49 -15.88 3.66 17.80
C ARG A 49 -17.20 3.99 17.08
N PRO A 50 -17.16 4.59 15.89
CA PRO A 50 -18.35 4.79 15.07
C PRO A 50 -19.06 3.45 14.83
N VAL A 51 -20.39 3.43 14.99
CA VAL A 51 -21.24 2.27 14.74
C VAL A 51 -22.15 2.60 13.56
N ALA A 52 -22.15 1.75 12.54
CA ALA A 52 -23.03 1.93 11.40
C ALA A 52 -24.44 1.47 11.71
N PRO A 53 -25.45 2.26 11.42
CA PRO A 53 -26.79 1.71 11.18
C PRO A 53 -26.74 0.92 9.86
N VAL A 54 -27.26 -0.32 9.86
CA VAL A 54 -27.52 -1.02 8.61
C VAL A 54 -28.55 -0.21 7.83
N ASN A 55 -28.25 0.16 6.59
CA ASN A 55 -29.21 0.84 5.74
C ASN A 55 -30.28 -0.17 5.33
N GLN A 56 -31.44 -0.09 5.99
CA GLN A 56 -32.54 -1.04 5.80
C GLN A 56 -33.13 -1.00 4.38
N GLU A 57 -33.13 0.15 3.73
CA GLU A 57 -33.60 0.30 2.34
C GLU A 57 -32.66 -0.41 1.38
N VAL A 58 -31.34 -0.17 1.51
CA VAL A 58 -30.32 -0.86 0.71
C VAL A 58 -30.38 -2.36 0.97
N ALA A 59 -30.46 -2.79 2.23
CA ALA A 59 -30.54 -4.20 2.59
C ALA A 59 -31.81 -4.89 2.05
N ALA A 60 -32.93 -4.19 1.98
CA ALA A 60 -34.18 -4.71 1.43
C ALA A 60 -34.15 -4.82 -0.09
N ALA A 61 -33.44 -3.95 -0.77
CA ALA A 61 -33.28 -3.97 -2.24
C ALA A 61 -32.44 -5.13 -2.76
N HIS A 62 -31.63 -5.77 -1.91
CA HIS A 62 -30.68 -6.82 -2.31
C HIS A 62 -31.20 -8.23 -2.01
N SER A 63 -30.78 -9.18 -2.86
CA SER A 63 -31.17 -10.59 -2.77
C SER A 63 -30.58 -11.29 -1.54
N LEU A 64 -31.07 -12.51 -1.25
CA LEU A 64 -30.54 -13.38 -0.20
C LEU A 64 -29.05 -13.69 -0.38
N ALA A 65 -28.52 -13.65 -1.62
CA ALA A 65 -27.10 -13.88 -1.90
C ALA A 65 -26.16 -12.94 -1.12
N TYR A 66 -26.61 -11.73 -0.81
CA TYR A 66 -25.87 -10.79 0.05
C TYR A 66 -26.03 -11.05 1.55
N LYS A 67 -26.82 -12.03 1.95
CA LYS A 67 -27.16 -12.34 3.34
C LYS A 67 -26.62 -13.69 3.82
N SER A 68 -26.23 -14.56 2.90
CA SER A 68 -25.72 -15.90 3.17
C SER A 68 -24.39 -16.14 2.50
N LEU A 69 -23.62 -17.10 3.02
CA LEU A 69 -22.41 -17.55 2.36
C LEU A 69 -22.73 -18.09 0.96
N PRO A 70 -21.88 -17.81 -0.03
CA PRO A 70 -21.94 -18.50 -1.32
C PRO A 70 -21.82 -20.01 -1.12
N GLN A 71 -22.57 -20.79 -1.90
CA GLN A 71 -22.59 -22.26 -1.78
C GLN A 71 -21.18 -22.86 -1.91
N ASP A 72 -20.36 -22.31 -2.81
CA ASP A 72 -19.00 -22.76 -3.08
C ASP A 72 -18.02 -22.45 -1.93
N ALA A 73 -18.40 -21.54 -1.03
CA ALA A 73 -17.60 -21.18 0.14
C ALA A 73 -18.00 -21.99 1.39
N VAL A 74 -19.15 -22.69 1.32
CA VAL A 74 -19.60 -23.51 2.45
C VAL A 74 -18.71 -24.75 2.60
N GLY A 75 -18.06 -24.88 3.76
CA GLY A 75 -17.20 -26.02 4.06
C GLY A 75 -15.78 -25.92 3.53
N VAL A 76 -15.36 -24.77 2.94
CA VAL A 76 -13.96 -24.54 2.61
C VAL A 76 -13.15 -24.44 3.89
N ASP A 77 -12.12 -25.28 4.00
CA ASP A 77 -11.18 -25.24 5.12
C ASP A 77 -10.12 -24.14 4.86
N THR A 78 -10.43 -22.94 5.31
CA THR A 78 -9.52 -21.80 5.19
C THR A 78 -8.23 -22.02 5.97
N GLU A 79 -8.27 -22.78 7.08
CA GLU A 79 -7.07 -23.11 7.86
C GLU A 79 -6.07 -23.91 7.03
N ALA A 80 -6.56 -24.89 6.27
CA ALA A 80 -5.72 -25.70 5.38
C ALA A 80 -5.14 -24.94 4.19
N LEU A 81 -5.72 -23.77 3.84
CA LEU A 81 -5.21 -22.90 2.77
C LEU A 81 -4.10 -21.96 3.23
N MET A 82 -3.94 -21.77 4.55
CA MET A 82 -2.91 -20.87 5.09
C MET A 82 -1.56 -21.58 5.21
N THR A 83 -0.51 -20.85 4.88
CA THR A 83 0.91 -21.27 5.02
C THR A 83 1.63 -20.57 6.15
N VAL A 84 1.05 -19.48 6.68
CA VAL A 84 1.54 -18.76 7.86
C VAL A 84 1.11 -19.49 9.12
N HIS A 85 2.01 -20.18 9.80
CA HIS A 85 1.72 -20.95 11.04
C HIS A 85 2.54 -20.47 12.23
N THR A 86 3.74 -19.94 11.99
CA THR A 86 4.73 -19.57 13.03
C THR A 86 5.28 -18.15 12.77
N PRO A 87 5.91 -17.52 13.78
CA PRO A 87 6.64 -16.27 13.58
C PRO A 87 7.75 -16.38 12.53
N GLU A 88 8.41 -17.52 12.39
CA GLU A 88 9.47 -17.77 11.41
C GLU A 88 8.91 -17.76 9.98
N ASP A 89 7.68 -18.22 9.78
CA ASP A 89 7.01 -18.17 8.48
C ASP A 89 6.85 -16.73 8.00
N ILE A 90 6.61 -15.79 8.92
CA ILE A 90 6.45 -14.36 8.57
C ILE A 90 7.68 -13.82 7.83
N ALA A 91 8.87 -14.05 8.36
CA ALA A 91 10.11 -13.59 7.74
C ALA A 91 10.39 -14.35 6.44
N ARG A 92 10.25 -15.66 6.45
CA ARG A 92 10.50 -16.54 5.29
C ARG A 92 9.59 -16.20 4.11
N LEU A 93 8.28 -16.12 4.34
CA LEU A 93 7.31 -15.85 3.28
C LEU A 93 7.43 -14.41 2.74
N ARG A 94 7.66 -13.43 3.63
CA ARG A 94 7.91 -12.05 3.20
C ARG A 94 9.14 -11.96 2.30
N THR A 95 10.25 -12.60 2.69
CA THR A 95 11.47 -12.66 1.88
C THR A 95 11.20 -13.29 0.51
N ALA A 96 10.45 -14.39 0.47
CA ALA A 96 10.11 -15.08 -0.77
C ALA A 96 9.21 -14.22 -1.68
N LEU A 97 8.21 -13.54 -1.12
CA LEU A 97 7.33 -12.64 -1.88
C LEU A 97 8.11 -11.44 -2.45
N VAL A 98 8.99 -10.83 -1.65
CA VAL A 98 9.85 -9.73 -2.09
C VAL A 98 10.80 -10.21 -3.20
N ALA A 99 11.44 -11.38 -3.00
CA ALA A 99 12.29 -11.98 -4.01
C ALA A 99 11.55 -12.21 -5.34
N GLU A 100 10.31 -12.66 -5.29
CA GLU A 100 9.49 -12.88 -6.49
C GLU A 100 9.13 -11.59 -7.20
N VAL A 101 8.70 -10.55 -6.48
CA VAL A 101 8.29 -9.27 -7.09
C VAL A 101 9.48 -8.56 -7.74
N TRP A 102 10.62 -8.49 -7.07
CA TRP A 102 11.79 -7.77 -7.57
C TRP A 102 12.84 -8.66 -8.25
N LYS A 103 12.58 -9.98 -8.31
CA LYS A 103 13.54 -10.97 -8.81
C LYS A 103 14.93 -10.80 -8.14
N SER A 104 14.90 -10.48 -6.84
CA SER A 104 16.10 -10.22 -6.05
C SER A 104 16.58 -11.48 -5.33
N ALA A 105 17.89 -11.76 -5.40
CA ALA A 105 18.45 -12.96 -4.79
C ALA A 105 18.40 -12.94 -3.24
N ASP A 106 18.33 -11.76 -2.65
CA ASP A 106 18.37 -11.57 -1.18
C ASP A 106 16.98 -11.25 -0.58
N GLY A 107 15.94 -11.14 -1.40
CA GLY A 107 14.58 -10.84 -0.95
C GLY A 107 14.46 -9.50 -0.21
N ARG A 108 15.24 -8.49 -0.62
CA ARG A 108 15.20 -7.14 -0.05
C ARG A 108 14.40 -6.20 -0.92
N LEU A 109 13.67 -5.31 -0.26
CA LEU A 109 13.01 -4.18 -0.92
C LEU A 109 14.03 -3.25 -1.57
N PRO A 110 13.68 -2.58 -2.70
CA PRO A 110 14.56 -1.61 -3.32
C PRO A 110 14.87 -0.44 -2.36
N ASP A 111 16.07 0.10 -2.43
CA ASP A 111 16.54 1.27 -1.68
C ASP A 111 16.52 2.56 -2.52
N ALA A 112 16.05 2.48 -3.76
CA ALA A 112 15.96 3.59 -4.71
C ALA A 112 15.13 4.75 -4.14
N LEU A 113 15.44 5.96 -4.65
CA LEU A 113 14.74 7.20 -4.33
C LEU A 113 14.10 7.77 -5.61
N PRO A 114 12.96 8.49 -5.50
CA PRO A 114 12.33 9.12 -6.65
C PRO A 114 13.08 10.38 -7.08
N GLU A 115 12.85 10.80 -8.31
CA GLU A 115 13.11 12.18 -8.72
C GLU A 115 12.06 13.08 -8.07
N VAL A 116 12.49 14.23 -7.51
CA VAL A 116 11.61 15.10 -6.72
C VAL A 116 11.52 16.49 -7.32
N GLU A 117 10.33 16.85 -7.76
CA GLU A 117 9.97 18.23 -8.12
C GLU A 117 9.16 18.85 -6.99
N ARG A 118 9.70 19.91 -6.38
CA ARG A 118 9.05 20.54 -5.21
C ARG A 118 8.17 21.71 -5.63
N ARG A 119 7.05 21.89 -4.91
CA ARG A 119 6.12 23.02 -5.07
C ARG A 119 5.52 23.08 -6.46
N VAL A 120 5.12 21.94 -6.98
CA VAL A 120 4.48 21.86 -8.30
C VAL A 120 3.04 22.36 -8.25
N THR A 121 2.56 22.86 -9.39
CA THR A 121 1.12 22.93 -9.68
C THR A 121 0.70 21.59 -10.24
N ALA A 122 -0.36 21.00 -9.72
CA ALA A 122 -0.84 19.67 -10.09
C ALA A 122 -2.31 19.75 -10.57
N PRO A 123 -2.54 20.21 -11.82
CA PRO A 123 -3.89 20.39 -12.35
C PRO A 123 -4.64 19.06 -12.56
N GLU A 124 -3.92 17.93 -12.58
CA GLU A 124 -4.46 16.59 -12.64
C GLU A 124 -5.12 16.13 -11.32
N LEU A 125 -4.86 16.83 -10.23
CA LEU A 125 -5.46 16.55 -8.93
C LEU A 125 -6.72 17.40 -8.71
N PRO A 126 -7.70 16.87 -7.93
CA PRO A 126 -8.78 17.71 -7.43
C PRO A 126 -8.24 18.80 -6.49
N GLU A 127 -9.00 19.85 -6.30
CA GLU A 127 -8.66 20.89 -5.34
C GLU A 127 -8.69 20.37 -3.91
N PHE A 128 -7.63 20.69 -3.16
CA PHE A 128 -7.49 20.39 -1.75
C PHE A 128 -7.33 21.68 -0.94
N THR A 129 -8.00 21.74 0.21
CA THR A 129 -7.85 22.85 1.16
C THR A 129 -6.77 22.56 2.19
N GLY A 130 -6.21 23.62 2.79
CA GLY A 130 -5.23 23.45 3.86
C GLY A 130 -3.87 22.89 3.45
N VAL A 131 -3.59 22.74 2.15
CA VAL A 131 -2.31 22.30 1.63
C VAL A 131 -1.33 23.46 1.58
N ARG A 132 -0.12 23.26 2.12
CA ARG A 132 1.00 24.19 2.09
C ARG A 132 1.85 24.01 0.83
N ARG A 133 2.01 22.76 0.40
CA ARG A 133 2.92 22.39 -0.69
C ARG A 133 2.51 21.05 -1.29
N ILE A 134 2.64 20.95 -2.59
CA ILE A 134 2.56 19.70 -3.34
C ILE A 134 3.93 19.46 -3.97
N ASP A 135 4.49 18.27 -3.78
CA ASP A 135 5.68 17.81 -4.45
C ASP A 135 5.34 16.62 -5.36
N ARG A 136 5.94 16.58 -6.54
CA ARG A 136 5.83 15.47 -7.48
C ARG A 136 7.03 14.55 -7.29
N LEU A 137 6.78 13.27 -7.04
CA LEU A 137 7.77 12.23 -6.96
C LEU A 137 7.64 11.34 -8.21
N THR A 138 8.67 11.31 -9.05
CA THR A 138 8.68 10.46 -10.23
C THR A 138 9.55 9.24 -9.96
N VAL A 139 8.94 8.05 -10.02
CA VAL A 139 9.61 6.76 -9.86
C VAL A 139 9.88 6.20 -11.25
N ARG A 140 11.16 6.02 -11.60
CA ARG A 140 11.57 5.36 -12.84
C ARG A 140 11.47 3.86 -12.66
N LEU A 141 10.79 3.22 -13.58
CA LEU A 141 10.53 1.78 -13.58
C LEU A 141 11.20 1.12 -14.79
N PRO A 142 11.41 -0.20 -14.78
CA PRO A 142 11.89 -0.93 -15.94
C PRO A 142 11.04 -0.70 -17.18
N TYR A 143 11.61 -0.98 -18.32
CA TYR A 143 10.99 -0.80 -19.65
C TYR A 143 10.53 0.64 -19.93
N GLY A 144 11.19 1.64 -19.34
CA GLY A 144 10.88 3.05 -19.56
C GLY A 144 9.59 3.56 -18.94
N LEU A 145 8.84 2.70 -18.26
CA LEU A 145 7.66 3.15 -17.51
C LEU A 145 8.08 4.08 -16.37
N SER A 146 7.19 4.96 -15.98
CA SER A 146 7.34 5.73 -14.74
C SER A 146 6.01 5.77 -13.99
N SER A 147 6.10 5.96 -12.69
CA SER A 147 4.95 6.24 -11.85
C SER A 147 5.12 7.57 -11.15
N VAL A 148 4.06 8.35 -11.12
CA VAL A 148 4.03 9.66 -10.46
C VAL A 148 3.27 9.53 -9.15
N VAL A 149 3.87 10.03 -8.07
CA VAL A 149 3.27 10.10 -6.75
C VAL A 149 3.23 11.58 -6.33
N PHE A 150 2.10 12.06 -5.86
CA PHE A 150 1.98 13.42 -5.33
C PHE A 150 2.06 13.39 -3.81
N LEU A 151 3.01 14.15 -3.26
CA LEU A 151 3.14 14.35 -1.83
C LEU A 151 2.51 15.69 -1.45
N LEU A 152 1.38 15.64 -0.76
CA LEU A 152 0.65 16.78 -0.26
C LEU A 152 1.04 17.02 1.20
N LEU A 153 1.58 18.20 1.50
CA LEU A 153 1.96 18.59 2.84
C LEU A 153 0.95 19.60 3.39
N PRO A 154 0.29 19.33 4.51
CA PRO A 154 -0.69 20.23 5.10
C PRO A 154 -0.02 21.47 5.70
N ARG A 155 -0.80 22.55 5.89
CA ARG A 155 -0.35 23.76 6.62
C ARG A 155 -0.14 23.49 8.10
N ARG A 156 -0.96 22.61 8.67
CA ARG A 156 -0.83 22.13 10.04
C ARG A 156 -0.39 20.69 9.99
N THR A 157 0.76 20.36 10.55
CA THR A 157 1.27 19.00 10.62
C THR A 157 0.95 18.42 12.00
N ALA A 158 0.34 17.24 12.01
CA ALA A 158 0.19 16.46 13.23
C ALA A 158 1.42 15.55 13.39
N HIS A 159 2.43 16.04 14.11
CA HIS A 159 3.53 15.20 14.62
C HIS A 159 4.31 14.38 13.57
N GLY A 160 4.52 14.90 12.35
CA GLY A 160 5.28 14.22 11.30
C GLY A 160 4.63 12.97 10.75
N ARG A 161 3.31 12.79 10.88
CA ARG A 161 2.57 11.61 10.41
C ARG A 161 2.36 11.66 8.91
N PHE A 162 2.47 10.49 8.26
CA PHE A 162 2.25 10.34 6.83
C PHE A 162 1.30 9.19 6.54
N ALA A 163 0.43 9.40 5.55
CA ALA A 163 -0.47 8.39 5.04
C ALA A 163 -0.30 8.23 3.52
N LEU A 164 -0.22 7.00 3.06
CA LEU A 164 -0.28 6.63 1.65
C LEU A 164 -1.75 6.41 1.30
N TYR A 165 -2.27 7.12 0.31
CA TYR A 165 -3.57 6.84 -0.28
C TYR A 165 -3.38 6.28 -1.69
N HIS A 166 -3.89 5.08 -1.93
CA HIS A 166 -3.81 4.43 -3.23
C HIS A 166 -5.19 4.33 -3.88
N ASN A 167 -5.35 4.99 -5.04
CA ASN A 167 -6.58 4.95 -5.81
C ASN A 167 -6.73 3.62 -6.58
N GLY A 168 -7.97 3.28 -6.97
CA GLY A 168 -8.26 2.12 -7.82
C GLY A 168 -8.10 2.40 -9.31
N HIS A 169 -8.65 1.50 -10.14
CA HIS A 169 -8.60 1.60 -11.60
C HIS A 169 -9.59 2.63 -12.16
N GLY A 170 -10.76 2.76 -11.53
CA GLY A 170 -11.82 3.65 -12.00
C GLY A 170 -11.57 5.12 -11.67
N GLU A 171 -12.22 6.00 -12.43
CA GLU A 171 -12.30 7.42 -12.10
C GLU A 171 -13.27 7.60 -10.94
N LEU A 172 -12.75 7.79 -9.75
CA LEU A 172 -13.52 8.10 -8.55
C LEU A 172 -12.92 9.31 -7.83
N PRO A 173 -12.92 10.49 -8.47
CA PRO A 173 -12.30 11.68 -7.93
C PRO A 173 -12.87 12.04 -6.55
N ASP A 174 -14.16 11.80 -6.30
CA ASP A 174 -14.80 12.11 -5.03
C ASP A 174 -14.31 11.23 -3.87
N THR A 175 -14.11 9.92 -4.08
CA THR A 175 -13.58 9.03 -3.04
C THR A 175 -12.16 9.42 -2.68
N MET A 176 -11.30 9.65 -3.69
CA MET A 176 -9.93 10.11 -3.48
C MET A 176 -9.90 11.47 -2.78
N ARG A 177 -10.65 12.45 -3.32
CA ARG A 177 -10.70 13.81 -2.78
C ARG A 177 -11.16 13.81 -1.32
N ARG A 178 -12.26 13.12 -1.01
CA ARG A 178 -12.81 13.06 0.35
C ARG A 178 -11.84 12.40 1.33
N THR A 179 -11.25 11.28 0.95
CA THR A 179 -10.32 10.54 1.83
C THR A 179 -9.04 11.32 2.06
N ALA A 180 -8.41 11.82 0.99
CA ALA A 180 -7.18 12.60 1.11
C ALA A 180 -7.40 13.92 1.87
N GLN A 181 -8.53 14.62 1.63
CA GLN A 181 -8.86 15.84 2.37
C GLN A 181 -9.02 15.56 3.86
N ALA A 182 -9.72 14.49 4.22
CA ALA A 182 -9.91 14.13 5.63
C ALA A 182 -8.57 13.80 6.33
N LEU A 183 -7.63 13.16 5.65
CA LEU A 183 -6.28 12.91 6.15
C LEU A 183 -5.48 14.21 6.31
N LEU A 184 -5.57 15.13 5.34
CA LEU A 184 -4.94 16.45 5.40
C LEU A 184 -5.50 17.28 6.56
N ASP A 185 -6.82 17.25 6.76
CA ASP A 185 -7.50 17.96 7.88
C ASP A 185 -7.10 17.37 9.24
N ALA A 186 -6.82 16.06 9.29
CA ALA A 186 -6.24 15.38 10.44
C ALA A 186 -4.71 15.64 10.59
N GLY A 187 -4.11 16.43 9.70
CA GLY A 187 -2.72 16.86 9.77
C GLY A 187 -1.70 15.88 9.20
N TYR A 188 -2.13 14.86 8.46
CA TYR A 188 -1.21 13.94 7.80
C TYR A 188 -0.58 14.56 6.54
N GLY A 189 0.72 14.33 6.32
CA GLY A 189 1.28 14.39 4.99
C GLY A 189 0.71 13.24 4.15
N VAL A 190 0.15 13.52 2.97
CA VAL A 190 -0.53 12.50 2.16
C VAL A 190 0.22 12.24 0.87
N LEU A 191 0.57 10.98 0.63
CA LEU A 191 1.09 10.52 -0.65
C LEU A 191 -0.05 9.94 -1.46
N LEU A 192 -0.33 10.52 -2.62
CA LEU A 192 -1.37 10.05 -3.54
C LEU A 192 -0.76 9.18 -4.62
N PHE A 193 -1.26 7.95 -4.72
CA PHE A 193 -0.89 6.98 -5.73
C PHE A 193 -2.05 6.69 -6.66
N ALA A 194 -1.74 6.44 -7.92
CA ALA A 194 -2.63 5.84 -8.89
C ALA A 194 -2.09 4.49 -9.35
N MET A 195 -2.98 3.63 -9.85
CA MET A 195 -2.57 2.38 -10.49
C MET A 195 -1.65 2.68 -11.69
N PRO A 196 -0.68 1.81 -12.02
CA PRO A 196 0.10 1.93 -13.25
C PRO A 196 -0.83 2.10 -14.45
N LEU A 197 -0.45 2.91 -15.44
CA LEU A 197 -1.21 3.15 -16.67
C LEU A 197 -2.54 3.91 -16.48
N TYR A 198 -2.90 4.29 -15.26
CA TYR A 198 -4.16 4.99 -14.96
C TYR A 198 -3.93 6.41 -14.46
N HIS A 199 -4.94 7.25 -14.63
CA HIS A 199 -4.99 8.63 -14.18
C HIS A 199 -3.81 9.47 -14.74
N TRP A 200 -2.93 9.95 -13.88
CA TRP A 200 -1.76 10.75 -14.24
C TRP A 200 -0.50 9.92 -14.57
N ASN A 201 -0.58 8.59 -14.45
CA ASN A 201 0.53 7.73 -14.82
C ASN A 201 0.59 7.52 -16.34
N PRO A 202 1.78 7.55 -16.96
CA PRO A 202 1.93 7.31 -18.38
C PRO A 202 1.58 5.87 -18.76
N LYS A 203 1.19 5.69 -20.03
CA LYS A 203 0.78 4.40 -20.61
C LYS A 203 1.82 3.81 -21.56
N GLU A 204 2.96 4.45 -21.72
CA GLU A 204 4.00 4.03 -22.66
C GLU A 204 5.08 3.21 -21.95
N LEU A 205 5.35 2.02 -22.49
CA LEU A 205 6.44 1.13 -22.11
C LEU A 205 7.36 0.91 -23.31
N ARG A 206 8.56 0.38 -23.06
CA ARG A 206 9.43 -0.16 -24.11
C ARG A 206 9.09 -1.62 -24.37
N ASP A 207 9.03 -2.00 -25.66
CA ASP A 207 8.82 -3.39 -26.03
C ASP A 207 9.92 -4.28 -25.42
N PRO A 208 9.60 -5.35 -24.70
CA PRO A 208 10.61 -6.23 -24.14
C PRO A 208 11.46 -6.97 -25.19
N ALA A 209 10.92 -7.17 -26.40
CA ALA A 209 11.64 -7.80 -27.51
C ALA A 209 12.47 -6.79 -28.32
N ASP A 210 12.05 -5.51 -28.35
CA ASP A 210 12.76 -4.40 -29.02
C ASP A 210 12.72 -3.14 -28.12
N PRO A 211 13.68 -3.00 -27.19
CA PRO A 211 13.69 -1.88 -26.23
C PRO A 211 13.76 -0.47 -26.86
N GLY A 212 14.05 -0.39 -28.16
CA GLY A 212 14.00 0.87 -28.93
C GLY A 212 12.60 1.33 -29.25
N THR A 213 11.63 0.42 -29.27
CA THR A 213 10.25 0.69 -29.71
C THR A 213 9.33 1.00 -28.53
N PRO A 214 8.65 2.16 -28.53
CA PRO A 214 7.63 2.46 -27.54
C PRO A 214 6.32 1.72 -27.87
N VAL A 215 5.65 1.21 -26.83
CA VAL A 215 4.36 0.54 -26.91
C VAL A 215 3.39 1.21 -25.94
N VAL A 216 2.24 1.64 -26.43
CA VAL A 216 1.15 2.14 -25.60
C VAL A 216 0.34 0.96 -25.07
N VAL A 217 0.20 0.88 -23.74
CA VAL A 217 -0.52 -0.19 -23.04
C VAL A 217 -1.78 0.41 -22.43
N GLU A 218 -2.94 -0.02 -22.88
CA GLU A 218 -4.22 0.57 -22.47
C GLU A 218 -4.81 -0.07 -21.22
N SER A 219 -4.46 -1.31 -20.95
CA SER A 219 -5.03 -2.12 -19.86
C SER A 219 -3.95 -2.93 -19.15
N HIS A 220 -4.11 -3.16 -17.86
CA HIS A 220 -3.25 -4.08 -17.12
C HIS A 220 -3.24 -5.49 -17.74
N ASN A 221 -4.35 -5.92 -18.34
CA ASN A 221 -4.43 -7.22 -19.00
C ASN A 221 -3.49 -7.36 -20.22
N ASP A 222 -3.00 -6.25 -20.73
CA ASP A 222 -2.05 -6.21 -21.85
C ASP A 222 -0.58 -6.30 -21.39
N LEU A 223 -0.32 -6.38 -20.06
CA LEU A 223 1.03 -6.48 -19.50
C LEU A 223 1.72 -7.85 -19.68
N GLY A 224 1.01 -8.83 -20.26
CA GLY A 224 1.53 -10.18 -20.45
C GLY A 224 2.92 -10.28 -21.13
N PRO A 225 3.22 -9.50 -22.17
CA PRO A 225 4.53 -9.53 -22.83
C PRO A 225 5.72 -9.19 -21.92
N TRP A 226 5.50 -8.42 -20.85
CA TRP A 226 6.54 -8.04 -19.88
C TRP A 226 6.70 -9.01 -18.71
N GLU A 227 5.75 -9.92 -18.47
CA GLU A 227 5.88 -10.96 -17.44
C GLU A 227 6.83 -12.07 -17.91
N SER A 228 7.87 -12.38 -17.13
CA SER A 228 8.86 -13.39 -17.48
C SER A 228 9.49 -14.04 -16.24
N GLY A 229 10.37 -15.02 -16.44
CA GLY A 229 11.15 -15.61 -15.35
C GLY A 229 12.03 -14.60 -14.61
N ASP A 230 12.53 -13.60 -15.33
CA ASP A 230 13.48 -12.61 -14.81
C ASP A 230 12.82 -11.28 -14.43
N PHE A 231 11.54 -11.12 -14.72
CA PHE A 231 10.80 -9.89 -14.40
C PHE A 231 9.35 -10.18 -14.04
N SER A 232 8.91 -9.66 -12.90
CA SER A 232 7.50 -9.67 -12.53
C SER A 232 6.86 -8.31 -12.77
N THR A 233 5.75 -8.28 -13.48
CA THR A 233 4.97 -7.06 -13.71
C THR A 233 4.33 -6.52 -12.44
N LEU A 234 4.23 -7.31 -11.36
CA LEU A 234 3.85 -6.82 -10.03
C LEU A 234 4.78 -5.71 -9.54
N ARG A 235 6.00 -5.66 -10.04
CA ARG A 235 6.96 -4.59 -9.75
C ARG A 235 6.45 -3.22 -10.18
N PHE A 236 5.71 -3.12 -11.29
CA PHE A 236 5.12 -1.86 -11.74
C PHE A 236 4.13 -1.28 -10.72
N PHE A 237 3.48 -2.15 -9.96
CA PHE A 237 2.47 -1.78 -8.96
C PHE A 237 3.07 -1.46 -7.60
N LEU A 238 4.13 -2.18 -7.21
CA LEU A 238 4.63 -2.19 -5.83
C LEU A 238 5.91 -1.37 -5.63
N GLU A 239 6.75 -1.23 -6.67
CA GLU A 239 7.98 -0.44 -6.57
C GLU A 239 7.72 1.06 -6.32
N PRO A 240 6.70 1.71 -6.93
CA PRO A 240 6.38 3.09 -6.61
C PRO A 240 6.12 3.34 -5.13
N LEU A 241 5.46 2.38 -4.46
CA LEU A 241 5.21 2.43 -3.02
C LEU A 241 6.52 2.35 -2.23
N ALA A 242 7.39 1.39 -2.56
CA ALA A 242 8.67 1.20 -1.88
C ALA A 242 9.57 2.42 -1.99
N VAL A 243 9.68 2.99 -3.19
CA VAL A 243 10.51 4.17 -3.48
C VAL A 243 9.97 5.42 -2.80
N ALA A 244 8.66 5.62 -2.79
CA ALA A 244 8.04 6.75 -2.09
C ALA A 244 8.17 6.63 -0.55
N VAL A 245 8.03 5.42 0.00
CA VAL A 245 8.28 5.13 1.42
C VAL A 245 9.75 5.42 1.77
N ASN A 246 10.71 5.02 0.92
CA ASN A 246 12.13 5.35 1.13
C ASN A 246 12.34 6.87 1.21
N HIS A 247 11.70 7.62 0.30
CA HIS A 247 11.81 9.08 0.29
C HIS A 247 11.28 9.70 1.59
N VAL A 248 10.06 9.32 2.01
CA VAL A 248 9.45 9.87 3.23
C VAL A 248 10.24 9.49 4.47
N ARG A 249 10.69 8.25 4.56
CA ARG A 249 11.56 7.79 5.67
C ARG A 249 12.86 8.57 5.75
N ARG A 250 13.49 8.83 4.60
CA ARG A 250 14.77 9.54 4.54
C ARG A 250 14.66 11.03 4.84
N VAL A 251 13.55 11.67 4.41
CA VAL A 251 13.41 13.13 4.46
C VAL A 251 12.68 13.62 5.70
N TYR A 252 11.72 12.83 6.19
CA TYR A 252 10.80 13.26 7.26
C TYR A 252 10.89 12.40 8.51
N GLU A 253 11.52 11.22 8.44
CA GLU A 253 11.70 10.28 9.56
C GLU A 253 10.43 10.05 10.38
N PRO A 254 9.29 9.74 9.73
CA PRO A 254 8.02 9.60 10.43
C PRO A 254 8.07 8.45 11.44
N PRO A 255 7.44 8.61 12.61
CA PRO A 255 7.37 7.54 13.61
C PRO A 255 6.62 6.31 13.09
N SER A 256 5.63 6.53 12.23
CA SER A 256 4.82 5.46 11.64
C SER A 256 4.30 5.85 10.26
N LEU A 257 3.97 4.84 9.44
CA LEU A 257 3.38 5.01 8.12
C LEU A 257 2.07 4.24 8.04
N GLN A 258 1.05 4.91 7.51
CA GLN A 258 -0.29 4.37 7.32
C GLN A 258 -0.58 4.23 5.84
N MET A 259 -1.38 3.22 5.46
CA MET A 259 -1.78 3.04 4.07
C MET A 259 -3.30 2.81 3.97
N ILE A 260 -3.95 3.60 3.16
CA ILE A 260 -5.38 3.49 2.84
C ILE A 260 -5.49 3.26 1.34
N GLY A 261 -6.30 2.31 0.93
CA GLY A 261 -6.49 2.07 -0.50
C GLY A 261 -7.88 1.59 -0.82
N PHE A 262 -8.29 1.88 -2.04
CA PHE A 262 -9.62 1.61 -2.53
C PHE A 262 -9.58 0.81 -3.85
N SER A 263 -10.42 -0.23 -3.98
CA SER A 263 -10.52 -1.04 -5.20
C SER A 263 -9.16 -1.67 -5.58
N GLY A 264 -8.60 -1.42 -6.75
CA GLY A 264 -7.23 -1.83 -7.10
C GLY A 264 -6.18 -1.32 -6.10
N GLY A 265 -6.34 -0.08 -5.61
CA GLY A 265 -5.52 0.45 -4.51
C GLY A 265 -5.75 -0.27 -3.19
N GLY A 266 -6.94 -0.82 -2.96
CA GLY A 266 -7.24 -1.72 -1.84
C GLY A 266 -6.47 -3.04 -1.95
N TRP A 267 -6.32 -3.59 -3.17
CA TRP A 267 -5.42 -4.70 -3.41
C TRP A 267 -3.97 -4.33 -3.05
N ALA A 268 -3.47 -3.21 -3.56
CA ALA A 268 -2.12 -2.74 -3.22
C ALA A 268 -1.94 -2.55 -1.70
N THR A 269 -2.98 -2.08 -1.00
CA THR A 269 -2.99 -1.89 0.45
C THR A 269 -3.12 -3.21 1.23
N THR A 270 -3.53 -4.28 0.58
CA THR A 270 -3.43 -5.65 1.13
C THR A 270 -2.03 -6.22 0.94
N VAL A 271 -1.49 -6.11 -0.28
CA VAL A 271 -0.25 -6.78 -0.67
C VAL A 271 0.99 -6.05 -0.14
N TYR A 272 1.10 -4.74 -0.37
CA TYR A 272 2.33 -4.02 -0.03
C TYR A 272 2.68 -4.06 1.47
N PRO A 273 1.75 -3.88 2.43
CA PRO A 273 2.06 -4.05 3.85
C PRO A 273 2.47 -5.48 4.22
N ALA A 274 2.06 -6.51 3.48
CA ALA A 274 2.55 -7.87 3.67
C ALA A 274 4.05 -8.01 3.34
N LEU A 275 4.53 -7.22 2.36
CA LEU A 275 5.93 -7.19 1.93
C LEU A 275 6.77 -6.21 2.74
N ASP A 276 6.20 -5.06 3.11
CA ASP A 276 6.93 -3.96 3.76
C ASP A 276 6.44 -3.72 5.19
N PRO A 277 7.20 -4.16 6.20
CA PRO A 277 6.81 -3.98 7.61
C PRO A 277 6.87 -2.52 8.09
N ARG A 278 7.39 -1.59 7.30
CA ARG A 278 7.41 -0.16 7.63
C ARG A 278 6.00 0.47 7.60
N ILE A 279 5.05 -0.17 6.90
CA ILE A 279 3.64 0.20 7.00
C ILE A 279 3.07 -0.43 8.27
N THR A 280 2.76 0.38 9.25
CA THR A 280 2.28 -0.09 10.55
C THR A 280 0.77 -0.28 10.58
N ARG A 281 0.01 0.51 9.80
CA ARG A 281 -1.44 0.37 9.69
C ARG A 281 -1.89 0.40 8.25
N SER A 282 -2.81 -0.49 7.91
CA SER A 282 -3.36 -0.56 6.56
C SER A 282 -4.88 -0.78 6.56
N TYR A 283 -5.54 -0.09 5.62
CA TYR A 283 -6.99 -0.06 5.48
C TYR A 283 -7.40 -0.36 4.03
N PRO A 284 -7.26 -1.62 3.58
CA PRO A 284 -7.71 -2.01 2.25
C PRO A 284 -9.23 -2.03 2.19
N THR A 285 -9.81 -1.22 1.27
CA THR A 285 -11.25 -1.14 1.07
C THR A 285 -11.63 -1.71 -0.29
N ALA A 286 -12.58 -2.67 -0.32
CA ALA A 286 -13.13 -3.29 -1.52
C ALA A 286 -12.06 -3.74 -2.53
N GLY A 287 -10.94 -4.32 -2.05
CA GLY A 287 -9.76 -4.59 -2.89
C GLY A 287 -9.40 -6.06 -3.02
N SER A 288 -9.90 -6.93 -2.18
CA SER A 288 -9.52 -8.35 -2.23
C SER A 288 -10.51 -9.27 -1.51
N LEU A 289 -10.56 -10.51 -2.00
CA LEU A 289 -11.10 -11.69 -1.33
C LEU A 289 -10.16 -12.87 -1.60
N PRO A 290 -10.14 -13.92 -0.76
CA PRO A 290 -9.49 -15.19 -1.08
C PRO A 290 -9.96 -15.76 -2.43
N PHE A 291 -9.09 -16.49 -3.12
CA PHE A 291 -9.39 -16.99 -4.48
C PHE A 291 -10.64 -17.86 -4.54
N PHE A 292 -10.92 -18.67 -3.54
CA PHE A 292 -12.11 -19.52 -3.50
C PHE A 292 -13.43 -18.73 -3.44
N LEU A 293 -13.39 -17.42 -3.15
CA LEU A 293 -14.55 -16.53 -3.15
C LEU A 293 -14.67 -15.66 -4.40
N ARG A 294 -13.66 -15.66 -5.29
CA ARG A 294 -13.59 -14.66 -6.35
C ARG A 294 -14.54 -14.87 -7.51
N SER A 295 -14.96 -16.08 -7.77
CA SER A 295 -15.93 -16.41 -8.81
C SER A 295 -17.34 -16.65 -8.28
N ALA A 296 -17.53 -16.60 -6.95
CA ALA A 296 -18.79 -16.93 -6.32
C ALA A 296 -19.79 -15.76 -6.39
N PRO A 297 -21.09 -16.06 -6.63
CA PRO A 297 -22.14 -15.06 -6.42
C PRO A 297 -22.07 -14.51 -4.99
N PRO A 298 -22.49 -13.28 -4.71
CA PRO A 298 -23.43 -12.48 -5.51
C PRO A 298 -22.80 -11.47 -6.48
N SER A 299 -21.49 -11.46 -6.65
CA SER A 299 -20.86 -10.46 -7.51
C SER A 299 -21.53 -10.43 -8.89
N PRO A 300 -21.95 -9.25 -9.39
CA PRO A 300 -22.50 -9.11 -10.73
C PRO A 300 -21.45 -9.33 -11.83
N ARG A 301 -20.17 -9.36 -11.47
CA ARG A 301 -19.06 -9.64 -12.38
C ARG A 301 -18.24 -10.80 -11.83
N PRO A 302 -17.69 -11.67 -12.70
CA PRO A 302 -16.70 -12.63 -12.27
C PRO A 302 -15.53 -11.87 -11.65
N THR A 303 -15.35 -11.97 -10.34
CA THR A 303 -14.27 -11.27 -9.61
C THR A 303 -12.96 -12.01 -9.72
N THR A 304 -12.58 -12.39 -10.96
CA THR A 304 -11.23 -12.91 -11.23
C THR A 304 -10.16 -11.85 -10.93
N GLY A 305 -10.58 -10.58 -10.88
CA GLY A 305 -9.69 -9.44 -10.67
C GLY A 305 -9.00 -8.99 -11.95
N ASP A 306 -8.30 -7.87 -11.85
CA ASP A 306 -7.42 -7.38 -12.89
C ASP A 306 -6.10 -8.16 -12.92
N TRP A 307 -5.22 -7.85 -13.85
CA TRP A 307 -3.97 -8.55 -14.10
C TRP A 307 -3.20 -8.90 -12.82
N GLU A 308 -2.96 -7.91 -11.98
CA GLU A 308 -2.16 -8.02 -10.75
C GLU A 308 -2.81 -8.89 -9.67
N GLN A 309 -4.13 -9.11 -9.76
CA GLN A 309 -4.91 -9.85 -8.78
C GLN A 309 -5.10 -11.33 -9.15
N ARG A 310 -4.59 -11.76 -10.29
CA ARG A 310 -4.90 -13.06 -10.88
C ARG A 310 -3.82 -14.10 -10.59
N ARG A 311 -4.24 -15.23 -10.00
CA ARG A 311 -3.34 -16.35 -9.72
C ARG A 311 -2.77 -17.01 -10.97
N ASP A 312 -3.55 -17.06 -12.06
CA ASP A 312 -3.11 -17.60 -13.34
C ASP A 312 -2.10 -16.71 -14.07
N ARG A 313 -2.00 -15.43 -13.68
CA ARG A 313 -1.02 -14.48 -14.21
C ARG A 313 0.24 -14.40 -13.37
N HIS A 314 0.11 -14.57 -12.06
CA HIS A 314 1.21 -14.54 -11.09
C HIS A 314 1.22 -15.83 -10.24
N PRO A 315 1.38 -17.02 -10.89
CA PRO A 315 1.23 -18.29 -10.20
C PRO A 315 2.29 -18.52 -9.11
N ILE A 316 3.50 -17.99 -9.29
CA ILE A 316 4.57 -18.12 -8.29
C ILE A 316 4.25 -17.26 -7.07
N PHE A 317 3.93 -15.98 -7.27
CA PHE A 317 3.60 -15.05 -6.19
C PHE A 317 2.43 -15.57 -5.34
N TYR A 318 1.30 -15.89 -5.97
CA TYR A 318 0.12 -16.39 -5.28
C TYR A 318 0.21 -17.89 -4.91
N GLY A 319 1.27 -18.58 -5.35
CA GLY A 319 1.64 -19.91 -4.89
C GLY A 319 2.45 -19.87 -3.59
N ILE A 320 3.17 -18.76 -3.33
CA ILE A 320 3.84 -18.52 -2.04
C ILE A 320 2.81 -18.23 -0.95
N CYS A 321 1.86 -17.33 -1.22
CA CYS A 321 0.80 -16.91 -0.30
C CYS A 321 -0.52 -16.66 -1.02
N ASP A 322 -1.62 -17.20 -0.52
CA ASP A 322 -2.98 -16.74 -0.83
C ASP A 322 -3.36 -15.54 0.04
N PHE A 323 -4.50 -14.92 -0.22
CA PHE A 323 -4.96 -13.71 0.48
C PHE A 323 -5.06 -13.86 2.00
N PRO A 324 -5.54 -14.99 2.59
CA PRO A 324 -5.52 -15.16 4.04
C PRO A 324 -4.12 -15.01 4.66
N ASP A 325 -3.08 -15.53 3.98
CA ASP A 325 -1.70 -15.33 4.41
C ASP A 325 -1.25 -13.88 4.27
N LEU A 326 -1.61 -13.21 3.15
CA LEU A 326 -1.28 -11.80 2.93
C LEU A 326 -1.91 -10.90 4.01
N TYR A 327 -3.15 -11.19 4.43
CA TYR A 327 -3.80 -10.48 5.54
C TYR A 327 -3.02 -10.68 6.86
N ALA A 328 -2.60 -11.91 7.14
CA ALA A 328 -1.80 -12.20 8.32
C ALA A 328 -0.43 -11.50 8.27
N LEU A 329 0.30 -11.61 7.15
CA LEU A 329 1.59 -10.95 6.94
C LEU A 329 1.51 -9.42 7.08
N ALA A 330 0.42 -8.81 6.60
CA ALA A 330 0.21 -7.36 6.71
C ALA A 330 -0.07 -6.90 8.14
N SER A 331 -0.51 -7.81 9.01
CA SER A 331 -1.00 -7.51 10.35
C SER A 331 -0.04 -7.88 11.47
N ILE A 332 0.77 -8.94 11.28
CA ILE A 332 1.65 -9.48 12.32
C ILE A 332 2.92 -8.64 12.43
N GLY A 333 3.29 -8.31 13.66
CA GLY A 333 4.44 -7.51 14.04
C GLY A 333 4.07 -6.47 15.08
N GLU A 334 5.04 -6.01 15.84
CA GLU A 334 4.84 -5.01 16.87
C GLU A 334 4.21 -3.73 16.29
N HIS A 335 3.15 -3.26 16.93
CA HIS A 335 2.35 -2.09 16.51
C HIS A 335 1.72 -2.19 15.11
N ARG A 336 1.69 -3.39 14.50
CA ARG A 336 1.09 -3.58 13.18
C ARG A 336 -0.38 -3.93 13.25
N ARG A 337 -1.14 -3.38 12.29
CA ARG A 337 -2.57 -3.59 12.19
C ARG A 337 -3.06 -3.50 10.75
N GLN A 338 -3.95 -4.39 10.38
CA GLN A 338 -4.75 -4.25 9.17
C GLN A 338 -6.24 -4.35 9.50
N MET A 339 -7.03 -3.41 8.97
CA MET A 339 -8.47 -3.46 8.98
C MET A 339 -8.95 -3.60 7.53
N GLN A 340 -9.34 -4.81 7.13
CA GLN A 340 -9.98 -5.02 5.84
C GLN A 340 -11.39 -4.45 5.86
N ILE A 341 -11.77 -3.67 4.86
CA ILE A 341 -13.09 -3.04 4.75
C ILE A 341 -13.78 -3.60 3.51
N LEU A 342 -14.96 -4.19 3.69
CA LEU A 342 -15.77 -4.73 2.61
C LEU A 342 -17.15 -4.09 2.61
N ASN A 343 -17.54 -3.56 1.46
CA ASN A 343 -18.86 -3.00 1.23
C ASN A 343 -19.82 -4.16 0.94
N ARG A 344 -20.71 -4.45 1.87
CA ARG A 344 -21.62 -5.61 1.76
C ARG A 344 -22.42 -5.62 0.47
N PHE A 345 -22.93 -4.45 0.06
CA PHE A 345 -23.81 -4.29 -1.10
C PHE A 345 -23.10 -3.60 -2.27
N ASP A 346 -21.78 -3.70 -2.35
CA ASP A 346 -20.97 -3.10 -3.40
C ASP A 346 -21.52 -3.43 -4.80
N SER A 347 -21.76 -2.41 -5.61
CA SER A 347 -22.29 -2.54 -6.96
C SER A 347 -21.28 -3.07 -7.99
N CYS A 348 -19.99 -3.17 -7.61
CA CYS A 348 -18.92 -3.62 -8.49
C CYS A 348 -18.29 -4.93 -8.03
N CYS A 349 -17.64 -4.92 -6.87
CA CYS A 349 -16.60 -5.89 -6.59
C CYS A 349 -16.53 -6.28 -5.12
N PHE A 350 -16.18 -7.55 -4.83
CA PHE A 350 -15.90 -8.05 -3.47
C PHE A 350 -17.06 -7.87 -2.46
N ASN A 351 -18.28 -7.93 -2.93
CA ASN A 351 -19.50 -7.76 -2.15
C ASN A 351 -19.94 -9.03 -1.42
N GLY A 352 -21.03 -8.91 -0.66
CA GLY A 352 -21.67 -10.02 0.06
C GLY A 352 -21.05 -10.30 1.42
N VAL A 353 -21.30 -11.51 1.92
CA VAL A 353 -20.86 -11.96 3.25
C VAL A 353 -19.84 -13.11 3.18
N GLY A 354 -19.20 -13.28 2.03
CA GLY A 354 -18.17 -14.32 1.80
C GLY A 354 -17.04 -14.28 2.82
N HIS A 355 -16.73 -13.10 3.35
CA HIS A 355 -15.71 -12.91 4.38
C HIS A 355 -15.90 -13.79 5.62
N ARG A 356 -17.13 -14.19 5.93
CA ARG A 356 -17.46 -15.05 7.08
C ARG A 356 -16.83 -16.44 6.98
N ALA A 357 -16.40 -16.85 5.77
CA ALA A 357 -15.70 -18.12 5.58
C ALA A 357 -14.22 -18.07 6.02
N TYR A 358 -13.58 -16.90 6.03
CA TYR A 358 -12.16 -16.79 6.36
C TYR A 358 -11.85 -15.87 7.55
N GLU A 359 -12.73 -14.93 7.86
CA GLU A 359 -12.52 -13.92 8.91
C GLU A 359 -12.14 -14.53 10.27
N PRO A 360 -12.86 -15.54 10.79
CA PRO A 360 -12.53 -16.13 12.08
C PRO A 360 -11.14 -16.78 12.08
N VAL A 361 -10.79 -17.43 10.98
CA VAL A 361 -9.51 -18.16 10.84
C VAL A 361 -8.32 -17.20 10.79
N VAL A 362 -8.41 -16.16 9.95
CA VAL A 362 -7.33 -15.16 9.86
C VAL A 362 -7.17 -14.43 11.19
N ARG A 363 -8.26 -14.02 11.83
CA ARG A 363 -8.23 -13.35 13.13
C ARG A 363 -7.55 -14.22 14.19
N GLN A 364 -7.95 -15.49 14.28
CA GLN A 364 -7.35 -16.45 15.20
C GLN A 364 -5.88 -16.66 14.92
N ARG A 365 -5.48 -16.80 13.65
CA ARG A 365 -4.09 -17.00 13.25
C ARG A 365 -3.21 -15.82 13.68
N VAL A 366 -3.62 -14.59 13.38
CA VAL A 366 -2.91 -13.40 13.81
C VAL A 366 -2.82 -13.31 15.33
N GLN A 367 -3.89 -13.66 16.04
CA GLN A 367 -3.94 -13.64 17.50
C GLN A 367 -3.01 -14.70 18.13
N VAL A 368 -2.96 -15.90 17.55
CA VAL A 368 -2.11 -17.01 18.06
C VAL A 368 -0.62 -16.72 17.84
N ILE A 369 -0.26 -16.22 16.65
CA ILE A 369 1.14 -15.83 16.37
C ILE A 369 1.53 -14.60 17.21
N GLY A 370 0.61 -13.66 17.41
CA GLY A 370 0.77 -12.50 18.27
C GLY A 370 1.52 -11.33 17.63
N GLY A 371 1.68 -10.26 18.41
CA GLY A 371 2.44 -9.06 18.03
C GLY A 371 1.73 -8.15 17.03
N GLY A 372 0.46 -8.43 16.66
CA GLY A 372 -0.28 -7.62 15.71
C GLY A 372 -1.78 -7.75 15.83
N HIS A 373 -2.53 -7.10 14.94
CA HIS A 373 -3.98 -7.15 14.94
C HIS A 373 -4.56 -7.12 13.52
N TRP A 374 -5.47 -8.05 13.25
CA TRP A 374 -6.28 -8.03 12.04
C TRP A 374 -7.76 -8.04 12.38
N GLU A 375 -8.51 -7.23 11.67
CA GLU A 375 -9.96 -7.23 11.76
C GLU A 375 -10.60 -6.95 10.39
N LEU A 376 -11.89 -7.25 10.29
CA LEU A 376 -12.72 -6.93 9.15
C LEU A 376 -13.85 -5.99 9.58
N LEU A 377 -14.06 -4.94 8.78
CA LEU A 377 -15.21 -4.04 8.86
C LEU A 377 -16.14 -4.34 7.69
N GLU A 378 -17.32 -4.90 7.98
CA GLU A 378 -18.43 -4.98 7.02
C GLU A 378 -19.15 -3.64 6.98
N ASP A 379 -19.13 -2.96 5.83
CA ASP A 379 -19.90 -1.74 5.62
C ASP A 379 -21.20 -2.07 4.87
N ALA A 380 -22.32 -1.96 5.57
CA ALA A 380 -23.65 -2.19 5.04
C ALA A 380 -24.46 -0.88 4.93
N THR A 381 -23.80 0.27 4.93
CA THR A 381 -24.45 1.59 4.94
C THR A 381 -24.87 2.08 3.55
N HIS A 382 -24.35 1.46 2.49
CA HIS A 382 -24.56 1.91 1.11
C HIS A 382 -24.44 0.75 0.11
N GLY A 383 -24.80 1.02 -1.15
CA GLY A 383 -24.66 0.09 -2.29
C GLY A 383 -23.59 0.50 -3.30
N ASP A 384 -22.84 1.56 -3.04
CA ASP A 384 -21.87 2.11 -3.99
C ASP A 384 -20.50 1.45 -3.84
N HIS A 385 -19.72 1.45 -4.93
CA HIS A 385 -18.31 1.08 -4.91
C HIS A 385 -17.47 2.28 -4.47
N THR A 386 -17.23 2.43 -3.16
CA THR A 386 -16.54 3.61 -2.58
C THR A 386 -15.97 3.31 -1.18
N ILE A 387 -15.10 4.17 -0.67
CA ILE A 387 -14.89 4.33 0.78
C ILE A 387 -16.01 5.21 1.28
N SER A 388 -16.95 4.68 2.03
CA SER A 388 -18.09 5.44 2.52
C SER A 388 -17.70 6.48 3.58
N PRO A 389 -18.54 7.47 3.88
CA PRO A 389 -18.32 8.37 5.01
C PRO A 389 -18.22 7.61 6.35
N PHE A 390 -18.95 6.51 6.50
CA PHE A 390 -18.87 5.66 7.68
C PHE A 390 -17.50 4.95 7.76
N ALA A 391 -17.10 4.24 6.73
CA ALA A 391 -15.79 3.57 6.68
C ALA A 391 -14.65 4.57 6.94
N LEU A 392 -14.70 5.75 6.31
CA LEU A 392 -13.72 6.81 6.52
C LEU A 392 -13.71 7.28 7.99
N SER A 393 -14.87 7.42 8.62
CA SER A 393 -14.95 7.81 10.04
C SER A 393 -14.32 6.76 10.98
N VAL A 394 -14.46 5.47 10.65
CA VAL A 394 -13.83 4.37 11.40
C VAL A 394 -12.31 4.38 11.20
N ILE A 395 -11.83 4.58 9.96
CA ILE A 395 -10.41 4.72 9.66
C ILE A 395 -9.78 5.85 10.48
N LEU A 396 -10.38 7.04 10.43
CA LEU A 396 -9.88 8.20 11.17
C LEU A 396 -9.92 8.00 12.68
N TRP A 397 -10.97 7.37 13.20
CA TRP A 397 -11.06 7.01 14.60
C TRP A 397 -9.93 6.04 15.01
N ASP A 398 -9.69 4.99 14.21
CA ASP A 398 -8.64 4.00 14.47
C ASP A 398 -7.23 4.62 14.42
N LEU A 399 -7.02 5.54 13.47
CA LEU A 399 -5.77 6.31 13.35
C LEU A 399 -5.55 7.22 14.59
N ASP A 400 -6.59 7.86 15.09
CA ASP A 400 -6.50 8.77 16.25
C ASP A 400 -6.26 8.01 17.56
N VAL A 401 -7.09 6.99 17.84
CA VAL A 401 -7.05 6.21 19.09
C VAL A 401 -5.74 5.43 19.24
N ASN A 402 -5.26 4.82 18.15
CA ASN A 402 -4.08 3.94 18.22
C ASN A 402 -2.75 4.69 18.03
N CYS A 403 -2.74 5.83 17.30
CA CYS A 403 -1.55 6.68 17.24
C CYS A 403 -1.23 7.35 18.58
N ALA A 404 -2.20 7.52 19.47
CA ALA A 404 -1.96 8.04 20.82
C ALA A 404 -1.28 7.03 21.76
N ARG A 405 -1.13 5.77 21.35
CA ARG A 405 -0.51 4.69 22.12
C ARG A 405 0.90 4.33 21.66
N GLU A 406 1.36 4.91 20.56
CA GLU A 406 2.75 4.78 20.12
C GLU A 406 3.63 5.72 20.98
N PRO A 407 4.78 5.24 21.47
CA PRO A 407 5.67 5.99 22.35
C PRO A 407 6.28 7.22 21.67
#